data_428f048cb80a3f336c27553d5b5fe299
#
_entry.id   428f048cb80a3f336c27553d5b5fe299
#
_cell.length_a   1.000
_cell.length_b   1.000
_cell.length_c   1.000
_cell.angle_alpha   90.00
_cell.angle_beta   90.00
_cell.angle_gamma   90.00
#
_symmetry.space_group_name_H-M   'P 1'
#
loop_
_entity.id
_entity.type
_entity.pdbx_description
1 polymer ?
#
loop_
_entity_poly.entity_id
_entity_poly.type
_entity_poly.pdbx_seq_one_letter_code
_entity_poly.pdbx_strand_id
1 'polypeptide(L)'
;MASNEAEVSRVQDLGDAQSAQAAAFAAPLSPGAAAWEARATGALVGLGWNAFVLLIVLAGWQILTILINSRFLPGPVAIFWAFVDLAVNGDTGRHMLWEHAWASVQRVLVGFGLAVVAGVPVGLLMGLYPRVYANSRVVLEPFRFIPPIAWIPLAIIFFSGMTRFAFLIFLGAFFPVFTAALVGVSRVEPIHRKVGLVYGASKGWILAHVVIPTVLPDILGGMRVGLGAAWLTIVAAELAGGISLGLGRMMSNYAELVQVPQVVVGMVLIGVLGLVMNEVLLLVEKRLFRWRWQVTL
;
A
#
# COMPACT_ATOMS: atom_id res chain seq x y z
N MET A 1 -58.39 43.09 25.95
CA MET A 1 -56.99 43.59 26.13
C MET A 1 -55.99 42.43 26.37
N ALA A 2 -56.29 41.44 27.19
CA ALA A 2 -55.32 40.33 27.48
C ALA A 2 -54.96 39.40 26.31
N SER A 3 -55.81 39.30 25.26
CA SER A 3 -55.49 38.44 24.09
C SER A 3 -54.45 39.02 23.12
N ASN A 4 -54.33 40.34 23.10
CA ASN A 4 -53.42 41.05 22.19
C ASN A 4 -51.95 41.03 22.76
N GLU A 5 -51.81 41.04 24.10
CA GLU A 5 -50.49 40.98 24.75
C GLU A 5 -49.86 39.59 24.62
N ALA A 6 -50.65 38.51 24.64
CA ALA A 6 -50.19 37.15 24.45
C ALA A 6 -49.72 36.86 22.99
N GLU A 7 -50.36 37.54 22.00
CA GLU A 7 -49.96 37.39 20.59
C GLU A 7 -48.71 38.16 20.25
N VAL A 8 -48.52 39.34 20.84
CA VAL A 8 -47.27 40.13 20.70
C VAL A 8 -46.08 39.42 21.34
N SER A 9 -46.28 38.82 22.53
CA SER A 9 -45.22 38.02 23.20
C SER A 9 -44.81 36.82 22.35
N ARG A 10 -45.74 36.08 21.73
CA ARG A 10 -45.41 34.97 20.84
C ARG A 10 -44.62 35.38 19.58
N VAL A 11 -44.94 36.52 19.02
CA VAL A 11 -44.23 37.03 17.84
C VAL A 11 -42.82 37.46 18.20
N GLN A 12 -42.61 38.04 19.38
CA GLN A 12 -41.26 38.35 19.89
C GLN A 12 -40.44 37.09 20.16
N ASP A 13 -41.01 36.08 20.84
CA ASP A 13 -40.32 34.82 21.09
C ASP A 13 -39.89 34.09 19.79
N LEU A 14 -40.73 34.14 18.73
CA LEU A 14 -40.40 33.59 17.42
C LEU A 14 -39.30 34.39 16.72
N GLY A 15 -39.28 35.70 16.85
CA GLY A 15 -38.23 36.59 16.34
C GLY A 15 -36.87 36.32 17.01
N ASP A 16 -36.89 36.16 18.31
CA ASP A 16 -35.65 35.85 19.07
C ASP A 16 -35.12 34.43 18.78
N ALA A 17 -36.03 33.45 18.62
CA ALA A 17 -35.63 32.10 18.21
C ALA A 17 -35.04 32.06 16.79
N GLN A 18 -35.60 32.83 15.85
CA GLN A 18 -35.07 32.93 14.50
C GLN A 18 -33.72 33.68 14.44
N SER A 19 -33.56 34.71 15.25
CA SER A 19 -32.29 35.44 15.35
C SER A 19 -31.19 34.60 16.01
N ALA A 20 -31.52 33.80 17.02
CA ALA A 20 -30.60 32.85 17.63
C ALA A 20 -30.21 31.71 16.68
N GLN A 21 -31.16 31.21 15.89
CA GLN A 21 -30.85 30.23 14.85
C GLN A 21 -30.00 30.82 13.72
N ALA A 22 -30.24 32.04 13.28
CA ALA A 22 -29.43 32.74 12.29
C ALA A 22 -27.99 33.02 12.81
N ALA A 23 -27.87 33.38 14.11
CA ALA A 23 -26.56 33.57 14.74
C ALA A 23 -25.78 32.25 14.88
N ALA A 24 -26.46 31.13 15.17
CA ALA A 24 -25.84 29.80 15.21
C ALA A 24 -25.38 29.33 13.81
N PHE A 25 -26.08 29.73 12.73
CA PHE A 25 -25.66 29.42 11.35
C PHE A 25 -24.56 30.35 10.83
N ALA A 26 -24.43 31.55 11.41
CA ALA A 26 -23.39 32.52 11.05
C ALA A 26 -22.09 32.34 11.85
N ALA A 27 -22.00 31.38 12.75
CA ALA A 27 -20.76 31.08 13.47
C ALA A 27 -19.70 30.62 12.46
N PRO A 28 -18.50 31.27 12.43
CA PRO A 28 -17.48 30.93 11.47
C PRO A 28 -17.03 29.47 11.68
N LEU A 29 -17.18 28.64 10.65
CA LEU A 29 -16.70 27.26 10.59
C LEU A 29 -15.16 27.16 10.51
N SER A 30 -14.44 28.25 10.72
CA SER A 30 -13.00 28.25 10.83
C SER A 30 -12.60 27.73 12.22
N PRO A 31 -11.86 26.63 12.34
CA PRO A 31 -11.25 26.26 13.61
C PRO A 31 -10.33 27.41 14.04
N GLY A 32 -10.66 28.10 15.12
CA GLY A 32 -9.87 29.23 15.64
C GLY A 32 -8.42 28.79 15.91
N ALA A 33 -7.50 29.76 15.96
CA ALA A 33 -6.07 29.52 16.19
C ALA A 33 -5.79 28.53 17.34
N ALA A 34 -6.59 28.56 18.41
CA ALA A 34 -6.53 27.63 19.53
C ALA A 34 -6.76 26.16 19.14
N ALA A 35 -7.59 25.89 18.14
CA ALA A 35 -7.83 24.51 17.67
C ALA A 35 -6.65 23.98 16.82
N TRP A 36 -5.93 24.84 16.16
CA TRP A 36 -4.69 24.50 15.44
C TRP A 36 -3.56 24.20 16.41
N GLU A 37 -3.39 25.04 17.43
CA GLU A 37 -2.39 24.85 18.50
C GLU A 37 -2.65 23.57 19.27
N ALA A 38 -3.91 23.25 19.63
CA ALA A 38 -4.28 22.04 20.30
C ALA A 38 -4.02 20.78 19.44
N ARG A 39 -4.21 20.85 18.12
CA ARG A 39 -3.87 19.75 17.20
C ARG A 39 -2.37 19.59 17.01
N ALA A 40 -1.65 20.69 16.90
CA ALA A 40 -0.20 20.68 16.76
C ALA A 40 0.49 20.15 18.03
N THR A 41 0.06 20.60 19.21
CA THR A 41 0.58 20.09 20.49
C THR A 41 0.23 18.63 20.72
N GLY A 42 -1.00 18.21 20.39
CA GLY A 42 -1.39 16.80 20.44
C GLY A 42 -0.58 15.90 19.51
N ALA A 43 -0.26 16.39 18.30
CA ALA A 43 0.60 15.67 17.35
C ALA A 43 2.06 15.59 17.84
N LEU A 44 2.60 16.65 18.41
CA LEU A 44 3.95 16.68 18.98
C LEU A 44 4.07 15.76 20.20
N VAL A 45 3.08 15.78 21.10
CA VAL A 45 3.03 14.87 22.26
C VAL A 45 2.92 13.40 21.79
N GLY A 46 2.08 13.13 20.80
CA GLY A 46 1.98 11.79 20.20
C GLY A 46 3.29 11.31 19.57
N LEU A 47 3.97 12.19 18.84
CA LEU A 47 5.27 11.90 18.24
C LEU A 47 6.35 11.65 19.32
N GLY A 48 6.36 12.47 20.38
CA GLY A 48 7.25 12.31 21.52
C GLY A 48 7.03 10.99 22.26
N TRP A 49 5.77 10.61 22.46
CA TRP A 49 5.40 9.35 23.10
C TRP A 49 5.84 8.14 22.24
N ASN A 50 5.59 8.19 20.91
CA ASN A 50 6.01 7.14 19.99
C ASN A 50 7.54 7.00 19.94
N ALA A 51 8.28 8.11 19.93
CA ALA A 51 9.72 8.11 19.98
C ALA A 51 10.25 7.52 21.31
N PHE A 52 9.63 7.86 22.43
CA PHE A 52 9.96 7.34 23.75
C PHE A 52 9.77 5.82 23.83
N VAL A 53 8.62 5.31 23.36
CA VAL A 53 8.36 3.87 23.29
C VAL A 53 9.38 3.15 22.40
N LEU A 54 9.70 3.72 21.23
CA LEU A 54 10.71 3.17 20.33
C LEU A 54 12.09 3.11 21.01
N LEU A 55 12.48 4.15 21.74
CA LEU A 55 13.75 4.19 22.47
C LEU A 55 13.80 3.12 23.57
N ILE A 56 12.71 2.92 24.32
CA ILE A 56 12.63 1.86 25.32
C ILE A 56 12.82 0.47 24.69
N VAL A 57 12.12 0.22 23.55
CA VAL A 57 12.24 -1.06 22.84
C VAL A 57 13.67 -1.28 22.34
N LEU A 58 14.29 -0.27 21.72
CA LEU A 58 15.66 -0.35 21.23
C LEU A 58 16.68 -0.53 22.38
N ALA A 59 16.49 0.17 23.50
CA ALA A 59 17.33 0.04 24.69
C ALA A 59 17.19 -1.37 25.32
N GLY A 60 15.95 -1.85 25.45
CA GLY A 60 15.69 -3.21 25.94
C GLY A 60 16.32 -4.28 25.04
N TRP A 61 16.21 -4.13 23.71
CA TRP A 61 16.89 -5.01 22.76
C TRP A 61 18.41 -4.94 22.92
N GLN A 62 18.99 -3.73 23.02
CA GLN A 62 20.44 -3.57 23.22
C GLN A 62 20.91 -4.22 24.50
N ILE A 63 20.19 -4.05 25.60
CA ILE A 63 20.54 -4.70 26.91
C ILE A 63 20.45 -6.22 26.76
N LEU A 64 19.42 -6.74 26.15
CA LEU A 64 19.23 -8.17 25.92
C LEU A 64 20.39 -8.76 25.11
N THR A 65 20.86 -8.08 24.06
CA THR A 65 21.98 -8.55 23.24
C THR A 65 23.30 -8.55 24.00
N ILE A 66 23.52 -7.59 24.90
CA ILE A 66 24.67 -7.54 25.76
C ILE A 66 24.65 -8.70 26.79
N LEU A 67 23.48 -8.99 27.38
CA LEU A 67 23.32 -10.07 28.36
C LEU A 67 23.51 -11.45 27.73
N ILE A 68 22.95 -11.69 26.55
CA ILE A 68 23.06 -12.97 25.83
C ILE A 68 24.47 -13.15 25.24
N ASN A 69 25.12 -12.06 24.86
CA ASN A 69 26.47 -12.03 24.26
C ASN A 69 26.64 -13.05 23.12
N SER A 70 25.62 -13.14 22.22
CA SER A 70 25.62 -14.09 21.12
C SER A 70 25.99 -13.40 19.81
N ARG A 71 26.81 -14.03 18.96
CA ARG A 71 27.13 -13.57 17.61
C ARG A 71 25.92 -13.59 16.67
N PHE A 72 24.90 -14.38 17.01
CA PHE A 72 23.69 -14.54 16.19
C PHE A 72 22.59 -13.54 16.53
N LEU A 73 22.74 -12.76 17.60
CA LEU A 73 21.77 -11.75 18.02
C LEU A 73 22.43 -10.36 18.04
N PRO A 74 22.50 -9.65 16.90
CA PRO A 74 23.11 -8.33 16.85
C PRO A 74 22.23 -7.30 17.55
N GLY A 75 22.85 -6.37 18.26
CA GLY A 75 22.16 -5.23 18.86
C GLY A 75 21.95 -4.09 17.84
N PRO A 76 21.04 -3.15 18.14
CA PRO A 76 20.77 -1.98 17.31
C PRO A 76 22.02 -1.19 16.95
N VAL A 77 22.97 -1.05 17.86
CA VAL A 77 24.25 -0.33 17.63
C VAL A 77 25.10 -1.05 16.58
N ALA A 78 25.22 -2.39 16.65
CA ALA A 78 25.97 -3.17 15.67
C ALA A 78 25.31 -3.08 14.27
N ILE A 79 23.98 -3.11 14.22
CA ILE A 79 23.22 -2.96 12.96
C ILE A 79 23.44 -1.56 12.37
N PHE A 80 23.43 -0.51 13.18
CA PHE A 80 23.70 0.85 12.74
C PHE A 80 25.08 1.00 12.11
N TRP A 81 26.12 0.47 12.77
CA TRP A 81 27.48 0.51 12.22
C TRP A 81 27.62 -0.34 10.95
N ALA A 82 26.97 -1.50 10.88
CA ALA A 82 26.91 -2.30 9.66
C ALA A 82 26.21 -1.56 8.52
N PHE A 83 25.15 -0.80 8.80
CA PHE A 83 24.51 0.06 7.83
C PHE A 83 25.45 1.15 7.30
N VAL A 84 26.15 1.85 8.20
CA VAL A 84 27.12 2.89 7.81
C VAL A 84 28.25 2.30 6.96
N ASP A 85 28.78 1.14 7.35
CA ASP A 85 29.85 0.47 6.62
C ASP A 85 29.39 0.09 5.19
N LEU A 86 28.24 -0.54 5.04
CA LEU A 86 27.67 -0.89 3.75
C LEU A 86 27.31 0.33 2.89
N ALA A 87 26.96 1.45 3.51
CA ALA A 87 26.62 2.69 2.80
C ALA A 87 27.87 3.43 2.29
N VAL A 88 28.99 3.34 3.02
CA VAL A 88 30.23 4.08 2.73
C VAL A 88 31.25 3.22 1.96
N ASN A 89 31.46 2.00 2.40
CA ASN A 89 32.52 1.11 1.87
C ASN A 89 31.97 0.08 0.86
N GLY A 90 30.64 -0.13 0.86
CA GLY A 90 29.99 -1.13 0.03
C GLY A 90 30.08 -2.55 0.60
N ASP A 91 29.59 -3.51 -0.17
CA ASP A 91 29.61 -4.93 0.16
C ASP A 91 30.93 -5.59 -0.22
N THR A 92 31.06 -6.90 0.04
CA THR A 92 32.22 -7.71 -0.37
C THR A 92 32.51 -7.72 -1.86
N GLY A 93 31.50 -7.41 -2.70
CA GLY A 93 31.60 -7.26 -4.16
C GLY A 93 31.88 -5.82 -4.61
N ARG A 94 32.13 -4.88 -3.67
CA ARG A 94 32.30 -3.44 -3.90
C ARG A 94 31.06 -2.73 -4.46
N HIS A 95 29.88 -3.31 -4.23
CA HIS A 95 28.61 -2.66 -4.57
C HIS A 95 28.10 -1.89 -3.37
N MET A 96 27.64 -0.67 -3.64
CA MET A 96 27.07 0.20 -2.60
C MET A 96 25.66 -0.27 -2.21
N LEU A 97 25.27 0.01 -0.98
CA LEU A 97 23.97 -0.36 -0.43
C LEU A 97 22.80 0.16 -1.28
N TRP A 98 22.93 1.39 -1.81
CA TRP A 98 21.90 2.00 -2.67
C TRP A 98 21.78 1.29 -4.04
N GLU A 99 22.84 0.68 -4.56
CA GLU A 99 22.80 -0.10 -5.81
C GLU A 99 21.98 -1.37 -5.65
N HIS A 100 22.15 -2.08 -4.51
CA HIS A 100 21.32 -3.22 -4.16
C HIS A 100 19.86 -2.83 -4.01
N ALA A 101 19.58 -1.74 -3.27
CA ALA A 101 18.24 -1.22 -3.07
C ALA A 101 17.56 -0.85 -4.40
N TRP A 102 18.28 -0.12 -5.25
CA TRP A 102 17.75 0.29 -6.56
C TRP A 102 17.49 -0.89 -7.49
N ALA A 103 18.39 -1.86 -7.53
CA ALA A 103 18.22 -3.07 -8.33
C ALA A 103 16.96 -3.86 -7.94
N SER A 104 16.71 -4.03 -6.63
CA SER A 104 15.49 -4.69 -6.14
C SER A 104 14.23 -3.87 -6.47
N VAL A 105 14.25 -2.54 -6.26
CA VAL A 105 13.13 -1.63 -6.59
C VAL A 105 12.79 -1.68 -8.08
N GLN A 106 13.78 -1.59 -8.96
CA GLN A 106 13.55 -1.67 -10.41
C GLN A 106 12.86 -2.98 -10.81
N ARG A 107 13.31 -4.11 -10.27
CA ARG A 107 12.71 -5.43 -10.55
C ARG A 107 11.26 -5.49 -10.10
N VAL A 108 10.98 -4.98 -8.89
CA VAL A 108 9.60 -4.91 -8.36
C VAL A 108 8.73 -4.04 -9.25
N LEU A 109 9.19 -2.84 -9.62
CA LEU A 109 8.41 -1.93 -10.46
C LEU A 109 8.08 -2.54 -11.82
N VAL A 110 9.02 -3.20 -12.48
CA VAL A 110 8.79 -3.83 -13.78
C VAL A 110 7.82 -5.01 -13.66
N GLY A 111 8.06 -5.96 -12.75
CA GLY A 111 7.20 -7.13 -12.60
C GLY A 111 5.80 -6.78 -12.12
N PHE A 112 5.69 -5.86 -11.14
CA PHE A 112 4.42 -5.34 -10.65
C PHE A 112 3.67 -4.55 -11.72
N GLY A 113 4.37 -3.69 -12.46
CA GLY A 113 3.78 -2.95 -13.58
C GLY A 113 3.16 -3.87 -14.62
N LEU A 114 3.86 -4.94 -15.02
CA LEU A 114 3.32 -5.97 -15.91
C LEU A 114 2.10 -6.67 -15.31
N ALA A 115 2.13 -6.97 -14.01
CA ALA A 115 0.99 -7.58 -13.32
C ALA A 115 -0.25 -6.68 -13.31
N VAL A 116 -0.07 -5.37 -13.13
CA VAL A 116 -1.16 -4.39 -13.18
C VAL A 116 -1.70 -4.27 -14.60
N VAL A 117 -0.82 -4.10 -15.60
CA VAL A 117 -1.20 -3.94 -17.02
C VAL A 117 -1.95 -5.16 -17.55
N ALA A 118 -1.63 -6.37 -17.10
CA ALA A 118 -2.35 -7.58 -17.49
C ALA A 118 -3.52 -7.89 -16.56
N GLY A 119 -3.33 -7.79 -15.24
CA GLY A 119 -4.31 -8.21 -14.23
C GLY A 119 -5.56 -7.36 -14.22
N VAL A 120 -5.43 -6.02 -14.38
CA VAL A 120 -6.58 -5.13 -14.39
C VAL A 120 -7.49 -5.37 -15.60
N PRO A 121 -7.00 -5.36 -16.86
CA PRO A 121 -7.87 -5.61 -18.01
C PRO A 121 -8.49 -7.00 -18.00
N VAL A 122 -7.71 -8.04 -17.65
CA VAL A 122 -8.22 -9.42 -17.60
C VAL A 122 -9.28 -9.56 -16.50
N GLY A 123 -9.06 -8.98 -15.32
CA GLY A 123 -10.03 -8.97 -14.22
C GLY A 123 -11.32 -8.23 -14.57
N LEU A 124 -11.21 -7.05 -15.18
CA LEU A 124 -12.38 -6.29 -15.67
C LEU A 124 -13.12 -7.06 -16.73
N LEU A 125 -12.43 -7.64 -17.72
CA LEU A 125 -13.06 -8.42 -18.79
C LEU A 125 -13.84 -9.60 -18.22
N MET A 126 -13.24 -10.37 -17.33
CA MET A 126 -13.90 -11.54 -16.72
C MET A 126 -15.03 -11.14 -15.77
N GLY A 127 -14.92 -10.00 -15.08
CA GLY A 127 -15.99 -9.46 -14.25
C GLY A 127 -17.21 -8.98 -15.08
N LEU A 128 -16.96 -8.39 -16.25
CA LEU A 128 -18.01 -7.96 -17.17
C LEU A 128 -18.71 -9.12 -17.89
N TYR A 129 -17.97 -10.19 -18.17
CA TYR A 129 -18.44 -11.37 -18.89
C TYR A 129 -18.34 -12.64 -18.03
N PRO A 130 -19.33 -12.91 -17.15
CA PRO A 130 -19.28 -14.08 -16.24
C PRO A 130 -19.10 -15.42 -16.93
N ARG A 131 -19.56 -15.55 -18.18
CA ARG A 131 -19.35 -16.78 -18.98
C ARG A 131 -17.88 -17.00 -19.32
N VAL A 132 -17.13 -15.93 -19.60
CA VAL A 132 -15.68 -16.01 -19.86
C VAL A 132 -14.97 -16.49 -18.59
N TYR A 133 -15.33 -15.91 -17.44
CA TYR A 133 -14.77 -16.34 -16.16
C TYR A 133 -15.11 -17.81 -15.85
N ALA A 134 -16.38 -18.21 -15.98
CA ALA A 134 -16.82 -19.57 -15.70
C ALA A 134 -16.03 -20.64 -16.49
N ASN A 135 -15.74 -20.33 -17.77
CA ASN A 135 -14.98 -21.25 -18.63
C ASN A 135 -13.47 -21.22 -18.34
N SER A 136 -12.91 -20.08 -17.94
CA SER A 136 -11.47 -19.90 -17.71
C SER A 136 -11.03 -20.24 -16.30
N ARG A 137 -11.92 -20.21 -15.33
CA ARG A 137 -11.58 -20.42 -13.91
C ARG A 137 -10.93 -21.78 -13.64
N VAL A 138 -11.34 -22.82 -14.39
CA VAL A 138 -10.79 -24.19 -14.24
C VAL A 138 -9.27 -24.21 -14.49
N VAL A 139 -8.79 -23.33 -15.38
CA VAL A 139 -7.36 -23.17 -15.67
C VAL A 139 -6.72 -22.17 -14.70
N LEU A 140 -7.35 -21.04 -14.45
CA LEU A 140 -6.74 -19.94 -13.67
C LEU A 140 -6.63 -20.24 -12.18
N GLU A 141 -7.65 -20.87 -11.58
CA GLU A 141 -7.66 -21.13 -10.14
C GLU A 141 -6.51 -22.03 -9.67
N PRO A 142 -6.14 -23.14 -10.33
CA PRO A 142 -4.99 -23.94 -9.91
C PRO A 142 -3.67 -23.13 -9.88
N PHE A 143 -3.44 -22.28 -10.87
CA PHE A 143 -2.23 -21.44 -10.90
C PHE A 143 -2.13 -20.46 -9.73
N ARG A 144 -3.25 -19.99 -9.23
CA ARG A 144 -3.31 -19.10 -8.07
C ARG A 144 -2.78 -19.75 -6.80
N PHE A 145 -2.95 -21.06 -6.63
CA PHE A 145 -2.51 -21.79 -5.45
C PHE A 145 -1.03 -22.20 -5.50
N ILE A 146 -0.38 -22.10 -6.66
CA ILE A 146 1.05 -22.34 -6.77
C ILE A 146 1.81 -21.13 -6.26
N PRO A 147 2.55 -21.21 -5.13
CA PRO A 147 3.31 -20.10 -4.62
C PRO A 147 4.34 -19.61 -5.67
N PRO A 148 4.53 -18.29 -5.87
CA PRO A 148 5.52 -17.76 -6.82
C PRO A 148 6.94 -18.31 -6.60
N ILE A 149 7.29 -18.61 -5.36
CA ILE A 149 8.58 -19.20 -4.98
C ILE A 149 8.82 -20.57 -5.62
N ALA A 150 7.77 -21.37 -5.81
CA ALA A 150 7.88 -22.68 -6.43
C ALA A 150 8.26 -22.61 -7.91
N TRP A 151 8.06 -21.46 -8.55
CA TRP A 151 8.43 -21.21 -9.94
C TRP A 151 9.90 -20.82 -10.14
N ILE A 152 10.66 -20.57 -9.05
CA ILE A 152 12.06 -20.12 -9.15
C ILE A 152 12.94 -21.07 -9.97
N PRO A 153 12.94 -22.40 -9.75
CA PRO A 153 13.77 -23.31 -10.54
C PRO A 153 13.43 -23.25 -12.05
N LEU A 154 12.14 -23.21 -12.36
CA LEU A 154 11.67 -23.11 -13.74
C LEU A 154 12.05 -21.77 -14.38
N ALA A 155 11.90 -20.69 -13.63
CA ALA A 155 12.27 -19.36 -14.08
C ALA A 155 13.78 -19.22 -14.34
N ILE A 156 14.61 -19.91 -13.58
CA ILE A 156 16.07 -19.94 -13.82
C ILE A 156 16.40 -20.67 -15.13
N ILE A 157 15.67 -21.71 -15.46
CA ILE A 157 15.90 -22.51 -16.68
C ILE A 157 15.45 -21.72 -17.93
N PHE A 158 14.29 -21.08 -17.88
CA PHE A 158 13.70 -20.46 -19.08
C PHE A 158 14.07 -18.99 -19.27
N PHE A 159 14.41 -18.28 -18.19
CA PHE A 159 14.64 -16.84 -18.27
C PHE A 159 15.97 -16.44 -17.66
N SER A 160 16.57 -15.39 -18.22
CA SER A 160 17.80 -14.79 -17.72
C SER A 160 17.60 -13.31 -17.34
N GLY A 161 18.50 -12.79 -16.51
CA GLY A 161 18.54 -11.37 -16.16
C GLY A 161 17.22 -10.85 -15.59
N MET A 162 16.82 -9.68 -16.07
CA MET A 162 15.62 -8.96 -15.60
C MET A 162 14.31 -9.74 -15.84
N THR A 163 14.22 -10.46 -16.97
CA THR A 163 13.00 -11.19 -17.36
C THR A 163 12.62 -12.25 -16.34
N ARG A 164 13.61 -12.93 -15.74
CA ARG A 164 13.37 -13.93 -14.68
C ARG A 164 12.65 -13.33 -13.49
N PHE A 165 13.13 -12.20 -13.00
CA PHE A 165 12.53 -11.52 -11.84
C PHE A 165 11.17 -10.94 -12.19
N ALA A 166 11.05 -10.30 -13.37
CA ALA A 166 9.80 -9.75 -13.85
C ALA A 166 8.70 -10.83 -13.93
N PHE A 167 9.03 -12.03 -14.42
CA PHE A 167 8.10 -13.16 -14.47
C PHE A 167 7.65 -13.62 -13.07
N LEU A 168 8.59 -13.81 -12.14
CA LEU A 168 8.25 -14.26 -10.78
C LEU A 168 7.40 -13.23 -10.04
N ILE A 169 7.77 -11.96 -10.12
CA ILE A 169 7.04 -10.86 -9.49
C ILE A 169 5.65 -10.71 -10.13
N PHE A 170 5.58 -10.84 -11.46
CA PHE A 170 4.31 -10.87 -12.19
C PHE A 170 3.38 -11.96 -11.62
N LEU A 171 3.84 -13.18 -11.45
CA LEU A 171 3.03 -14.26 -10.87
C LEU A 171 2.53 -13.94 -9.46
N GLY A 172 3.39 -13.34 -8.62
CA GLY A 172 3.03 -12.94 -7.26
C GLY A 172 1.97 -11.84 -7.18
N ALA A 173 2.08 -10.84 -8.05
CA ALA A 173 1.23 -9.66 -8.03
C ALA A 173 -0.03 -9.78 -8.90
N PHE A 174 -0.01 -10.61 -9.95
CA PHE A 174 -1.10 -10.73 -10.92
C PHE A 174 -2.42 -11.15 -10.26
N PHE A 175 -2.42 -12.22 -9.46
CA PHE A 175 -3.65 -12.74 -8.90
C PHE A 175 -4.34 -11.81 -7.91
N PRO A 176 -3.67 -11.13 -6.97
CA PRO A 176 -4.29 -10.10 -6.15
C PRO A 176 -4.93 -8.97 -6.96
N VAL A 177 -4.22 -8.44 -7.95
CA VAL A 177 -4.70 -7.36 -8.82
C VAL A 177 -5.88 -7.82 -9.67
N PHE A 178 -5.74 -8.97 -10.32
CA PHE A 178 -6.80 -9.62 -11.13
C PHE A 178 -8.07 -9.86 -10.31
N THR A 179 -7.93 -10.46 -9.11
CA THR A 179 -9.08 -10.77 -8.26
C THR A 179 -9.80 -9.51 -7.79
N ALA A 180 -9.06 -8.46 -7.44
CA ALA A 180 -9.64 -7.19 -7.02
C ALA A 180 -10.43 -6.54 -8.15
N ALA A 181 -9.91 -6.55 -9.39
CA ALA A 181 -10.63 -6.04 -10.56
C ALA A 181 -11.87 -6.88 -10.87
N LEU A 182 -11.76 -8.22 -10.83
CA LEU A 182 -12.86 -9.14 -11.06
C LEU A 182 -14.00 -8.95 -10.05
N VAL A 183 -13.68 -8.95 -8.76
CA VAL A 183 -14.65 -8.80 -7.67
C VAL A 183 -15.22 -7.39 -7.64
N GLY A 184 -14.41 -6.37 -7.90
CA GLY A 184 -14.85 -4.98 -7.97
C GLY A 184 -15.98 -4.79 -8.97
N VAL A 185 -15.90 -5.41 -10.18
CA VAL A 185 -16.98 -5.36 -11.18
C VAL A 185 -18.28 -5.98 -10.66
N SER A 186 -18.21 -7.06 -9.88
CA SER A 186 -19.41 -7.71 -9.35
C SER A 186 -20.12 -6.88 -8.26
N ARG A 187 -19.41 -5.93 -7.64
CA ARG A 187 -19.95 -5.00 -6.63
C ARG A 187 -20.67 -3.79 -7.25
N VAL A 188 -20.51 -3.55 -8.55
CA VAL A 188 -21.22 -2.46 -9.23
C VAL A 188 -22.71 -2.77 -9.27
N GLU A 189 -23.51 -1.98 -8.57
CA GLU A 189 -24.94 -2.17 -8.52
C GLU A 189 -25.57 -2.13 -9.93
N PRO A 190 -26.44 -3.10 -10.26
CA PRO A 190 -27.08 -3.18 -11.58
C PRO A 190 -27.89 -1.94 -11.93
N ILE A 191 -28.39 -1.19 -10.93
CA ILE A 191 -29.19 0.01 -11.14
C ILE A 191 -28.38 1.08 -11.87
N HIS A 192 -27.12 1.30 -11.52
CA HIS A 192 -26.28 2.31 -12.17
C HIS A 192 -26.10 2.04 -13.68
N ARG A 193 -25.97 0.76 -14.06
CA ARG A 193 -25.87 0.36 -15.46
C ARG A 193 -27.21 0.53 -16.20
N LYS A 194 -28.32 0.18 -15.52
CA LYS A 194 -29.69 0.30 -16.11
C LYS A 194 -30.05 1.76 -16.33
N VAL A 195 -29.76 2.65 -15.39
CA VAL A 195 -30.00 4.10 -15.55
C VAL A 195 -29.25 4.62 -16.78
N GLY A 196 -27.97 4.30 -16.94
CA GLY A 196 -27.21 4.70 -18.13
C GLY A 196 -27.87 4.24 -19.44
N LEU A 197 -28.35 2.99 -19.47
CA LEU A 197 -29.05 2.44 -20.68
C LEU A 197 -30.37 3.17 -20.97
N VAL A 198 -31.18 3.51 -19.95
CA VAL A 198 -32.42 4.24 -20.07
C VAL A 198 -32.19 5.64 -20.69
N TYR A 199 -31.08 6.29 -20.31
CA TYR A 199 -30.67 7.57 -20.89
C TYR A 199 -29.94 7.44 -22.24
N GLY A 200 -29.93 6.25 -22.85
CA GLY A 200 -29.37 6.04 -24.20
C GLY A 200 -27.83 5.94 -24.24
N ALA A 201 -27.16 5.80 -23.08
CA ALA A 201 -25.71 5.66 -23.04
C ALA A 201 -25.26 4.33 -23.68
N SER A 202 -24.21 4.38 -24.49
CA SER A 202 -23.61 3.17 -25.06
C SER A 202 -22.91 2.30 -23.99
N LYS A 203 -22.77 0.99 -24.26
CA LYS A 203 -22.07 0.07 -23.34
C LYS A 203 -20.63 0.52 -23.02
N GLY A 204 -19.92 1.08 -24.02
CA GLY A 204 -18.56 1.61 -23.82
C GLY A 204 -18.56 2.86 -22.92
N TRP A 205 -19.54 3.72 -23.09
CA TRP A 205 -19.69 4.91 -22.23
C TRP A 205 -19.96 4.50 -20.77
N ILE A 206 -20.86 3.55 -20.54
CA ILE A 206 -21.18 3.01 -19.20
C ILE A 206 -19.95 2.37 -18.59
N LEU A 207 -19.16 1.63 -19.36
CA LEU A 207 -17.92 1.05 -18.90
C LEU A 207 -16.93 2.12 -18.41
N ALA A 208 -16.68 3.14 -19.24
CA ALA A 208 -15.68 4.16 -18.95
C ALA A 208 -16.09 5.14 -17.83
N HIS A 209 -17.40 5.49 -17.75
CA HIS A 209 -17.87 6.55 -16.85
C HIS A 209 -18.60 6.03 -15.60
N VAL A 210 -19.03 4.77 -15.59
CA VAL A 210 -19.72 4.18 -14.44
C VAL A 210 -18.92 3.05 -13.85
N VAL A 211 -18.60 2.01 -14.63
CA VAL A 211 -17.99 0.78 -14.09
C VAL A 211 -16.55 1.04 -13.65
N ILE A 212 -15.69 1.53 -14.54
CA ILE A 212 -14.26 1.74 -14.20
C ILE A 212 -14.08 2.67 -13.00
N PRO A 213 -14.71 3.86 -12.92
CA PRO A 213 -14.54 4.73 -11.76
C PRO A 213 -15.06 4.11 -10.45
N THR A 214 -16.11 3.30 -10.51
CA THR A 214 -16.65 2.61 -9.33
C THR A 214 -15.72 1.49 -8.82
N VAL A 215 -15.08 0.76 -9.73
CA VAL A 215 -14.21 -0.39 -9.43
C VAL A 215 -12.79 0.05 -9.07
N LEU A 216 -12.37 1.23 -9.50
CA LEU A 216 -10.99 1.70 -9.37
C LEU A 216 -10.46 1.70 -7.91
N PRO A 217 -11.24 2.03 -6.86
CA PRO A 217 -10.80 1.86 -5.47
C PRO A 217 -10.51 0.42 -5.07
N ASP A 218 -11.32 -0.53 -5.53
CA ASP A 218 -11.09 -1.97 -5.27
C ASP A 218 -9.81 -2.43 -5.97
N ILE A 219 -9.57 -1.98 -7.22
CA ILE A 219 -8.35 -2.26 -7.98
C ILE A 219 -7.12 -1.75 -7.21
N LEU A 220 -7.14 -0.51 -6.71
CA LEU A 220 -6.01 0.03 -5.95
C LEU A 220 -5.77 -0.72 -4.63
N GLY A 221 -6.84 -1.15 -3.96
CA GLY A 221 -6.72 -2.06 -2.83
C GLY A 221 -6.02 -3.37 -3.20
N GLY A 222 -6.40 -3.96 -4.34
CA GLY A 222 -5.75 -5.15 -4.89
C GLY A 222 -4.31 -4.92 -5.31
N MET A 223 -4.00 -3.76 -5.88
CA MET A 223 -2.63 -3.35 -6.23
C MET A 223 -1.74 -3.26 -4.98
N ARG A 224 -2.27 -2.79 -3.85
CA ARG A 224 -1.54 -2.74 -2.58
C ARG A 224 -1.18 -4.13 -2.07
N VAL A 225 -2.13 -5.06 -2.10
CA VAL A 225 -1.89 -6.48 -1.75
C VAL A 225 -0.90 -7.10 -2.74
N GLY A 226 -1.06 -6.82 -4.04
CA GLY A 226 -0.16 -7.28 -5.09
C GLY A 226 1.27 -6.75 -4.95
N LEU A 227 1.44 -5.49 -4.53
CA LEU A 227 2.75 -4.90 -4.27
C LEU A 227 3.46 -5.61 -3.09
N GLY A 228 2.73 -5.92 -2.02
CA GLY A 228 3.26 -6.71 -0.91
C GLY A 228 3.72 -8.11 -1.37
N ALA A 229 2.91 -8.79 -2.19
CA ALA A 229 3.26 -10.08 -2.77
C ALA A 229 4.47 -9.98 -3.71
N ALA A 230 4.59 -8.90 -4.49
CA ALA A 230 5.74 -8.60 -5.33
C ALA A 230 7.04 -8.50 -4.53
N TRP A 231 7.01 -7.79 -3.39
CA TRP A 231 8.14 -7.66 -2.47
C TRP A 231 8.56 -9.00 -1.86
N LEU A 232 7.62 -9.79 -1.38
CA LEU A 232 7.93 -11.13 -0.85
C LEU A 232 8.57 -12.02 -1.93
N THR A 233 8.05 -11.94 -3.15
CA THR A 233 8.55 -12.74 -4.27
C THR A 233 9.96 -12.33 -4.70
N ILE A 234 10.26 -11.02 -4.80
CA ILE A 234 11.59 -10.57 -5.22
C ILE A 234 12.66 -10.97 -4.21
N VAL A 235 12.40 -10.79 -2.91
CA VAL A 235 13.34 -11.18 -1.86
C VAL A 235 13.68 -12.66 -1.97
N ALA A 236 12.68 -13.52 -2.10
CA ALA A 236 12.87 -14.95 -2.26
C ALA A 236 13.63 -15.31 -3.54
N ALA A 237 13.32 -14.63 -4.66
CA ALA A 237 14.00 -14.86 -5.94
C ALA A 237 15.47 -14.41 -5.92
N GLU A 238 15.79 -13.33 -5.22
CA GLU A 238 17.15 -12.83 -5.05
C GLU A 238 17.98 -13.71 -4.09
N LEU A 239 17.37 -14.23 -3.01
CA LEU A 239 17.99 -15.21 -2.11
C LEU A 239 18.37 -16.51 -2.85
N ALA A 240 17.59 -16.95 -3.82
CA ALA A 240 17.87 -18.13 -4.61
C ALA A 240 19.12 -18.00 -5.50
N GLY A 241 19.69 -16.81 -5.65
CA GLY A 241 20.98 -16.59 -6.26
C GLY A 241 20.96 -16.38 -7.78
N GLY A 242 22.16 -16.47 -8.37
CA GLY A 242 22.34 -16.28 -9.82
C GLY A 242 22.44 -14.82 -10.30
N ILE A 243 22.69 -13.88 -9.38
CA ILE A 243 22.89 -12.44 -9.65
C ILE A 243 23.93 -11.86 -8.70
N SER A 244 24.49 -10.71 -9.06
CA SER A 244 25.46 -9.98 -8.21
C SER A 244 24.81 -8.88 -7.37
N LEU A 245 23.72 -8.27 -7.85
CA LEU A 245 23.04 -7.12 -7.22
C LEU A 245 21.63 -7.47 -6.76
N GLY A 246 21.23 -6.93 -5.61
CA GLY A 246 19.91 -7.07 -5.01
C GLY A 246 20.01 -7.21 -3.50
N LEU A 247 19.02 -6.72 -2.76
CA LEU A 247 19.02 -6.78 -1.28
C LEU A 247 18.98 -8.22 -0.77
N GLY A 248 18.16 -9.08 -1.40
CA GLY A 248 18.10 -10.50 -1.04
C GLY A 248 19.43 -11.21 -1.33
N ARG A 249 20.12 -10.88 -2.43
CA ARG A 249 21.43 -11.45 -2.74
C ARG A 249 22.50 -11.00 -1.75
N MET A 250 22.52 -9.72 -1.42
CA MET A 250 23.40 -9.18 -0.38
C MET A 250 23.21 -9.94 0.93
N MET A 251 21.94 -10.10 1.35
CA MET A 251 21.60 -10.85 2.58
C MET A 251 22.09 -12.30 2.53
N SER A 252 21.92 -13.00 1.39
CA SER A 252 22.39 -14.37 1.21
C SER A 252 23.93 -14.46 1.38
N ASN A 253 24.66 -13.56 0.74
CA ASN A 253 26.12 -13.52 0.84
C ASN A 253 26.60 -13.32 2.29
N TYR A 254 25.99 -12.37 3.01
CA TYR A 254 26.36 -12.12 4.43
C TYR A 254 25.87 -13.21 5.37
N ALA A 255 24.78 -13.91 5.05
CA ALA A 255 24.32 -15.07 5.81
C ALA A 255 25.33 -16.24 5.70
N GLU A 256 25.87 -16.49 4.49
CA GLU A 256 26.94 -17.49 4.28
C GLU A 256 28.23 -17.15 5.05
N LEU A 257 28.53 -15.86 5.22
CA LEU A 257 29.67 -15.37 6.00
C LEU A 257 29.38 -15.28 7.52
N VAL A 258 28.15 -15.62 7.93
CA VAL A 258 27.68 -15.51 9.35
C VAL A 258 27.79 -14.07 9.89
N GLN A 259 27.69 -13.08 9.01
CA GLN A 259 27.69 -11.65 9.35
C GLN A 259 26.25 -11.14 9.56
N VAL A 260 25.67 -11.52 10.69
CA VAL A 260 24.24 -11.28 11.00
C VAL A 260 23.84 -9.79 11.01
N PRO A 261 24.66 -8.83 11.51
CA PRO A 261 24.29 -7.40 11.45
C PRO A 261 23.97 -6.92 10.04
N GLN A 262 24.76 -7.31 9.03
CA GLN A 262 24.56 -6.92 7.62
C GLN A 262 23.28 -7.57 7.03
N VAL A 263 22.98 -8.81 7.42
CA VAL A 263 21.72 -9.46 7.05
C VAL A 263 20.53 -8.66 7.58
N VAL A 264 20.58 -8.23 8.85
CA VAL A 264 19.51 -7.44 9.46
C VAL A 264 19.38 -6.06 8.80
N VAL A 265 20.49 -5.44 8.39
CA VAL A 265 20.44 -4.20 7.57
C VAL A 265 19.62 -4.42 6.30
N GLY A 266 19.85 -5.51 5.58
CA GLY A 266 19.06 -5.87 4.38
C GLY A 266 17.58 -6.05 4.71
N MET A 267 17.24 -6.75 5.81
CA MET A 267 15.84 -6.93 6.25
C MET A 267 15.17 -5.59 6.56
N VAL A 268 15.84 -4.70 7.29
CA VAL A 268 15.29 -3.36 7.62
C VAL A 268 15.06 -2.55 6.35
N LEU A 269 16.00 -2.55 5.40
CA LEU A 269 15.85 -1.84 4.14
C LEU A 269 14.70 -2.37 3.29
N ILE A 270 14.52 -3.68 3.21
CA ILE A 270 13.37 -4.28 2.54
C ILE A 270 12.07 -3.78 3.16
N GLY A 271 11.99 -3.76 4.50
CA GLY A 271 10.82 -3.24 5.21
C GLY A 271 10.57 -1.76 4.92
N VAL A 272 11.60 -0.93 4.98
CA VAL A 272 11.50 0.52 4.71
C VAL A 272 11.10 0.79 3.26
N LEU A 273 11.72 0.13 2.28
CA LEU A 273 11.38 0.31 0.86
C LEU A 273 9.96 -0.17 0.54
N GLY A 274 9.54 -1.31 1.12
CA GLY A 274 8.18 -1.79 0.97
C GLY A 274 7.16 -0.80 1.53
N LEU A 275 7.45 -0.22 2.71
CA LEU A 275 6.62 0.82 3.32
C LEU A 275 6.56 2.08 2.46
N VAL A 276 7.70 2.58 1.99
CA VAL A 276 7.77 3.76 1.10
C VAL A 276 6.94 3.55 -0.16
N MET A 277 7.07 2.39 -0.82
CA MET A 277 6.30 2.09 -2.02
C MET A 277 4.79 1.98 -1.73
N ASN A 278 4.41 1.42 -0.59
CA ASN A 278 3.01 1.39 -0.16
C ASN A 278 2.47 2.81 0.09
N GLU A 279 3.24 3.68 0.76
CA GLU A 279 2.84 5.07 0.99
C GLU A 279 2.72 5.87 -0.31
N VAL A 280 3.62 5.65 -1.27
CA VAL A 280 3.50 6.25 -2.61
C VAL A 280 2.19 5.82 -3.28
N LEU A 281 1.84 4.53 -3.21
CA LEU A 281 0.57 4.03 -3.76
C LEU A 281 -0.64 4.64 -3.05
N LEU A 282 -0.58 4.81 -1.73
CA LEU A 282 -1.61 5.50 -0.94
C LEU A 282 -1.76 6.98 -1.32
N LEU A 283 -0.64 7.67 -1.58
CA LEU A 283 -0.67 9.05 -2.04
C LEU A 283 -1.32 9.17 -3.42
N VAL A 284 -1.03 8.24 -4.33
CA VAL A 284 -1.68 8.16 -5.64
C VAL A 284 -3.18 7.94 -5.46
N GLU A 285 -3.58 7.00 -4.60
CA GLU A 285 -4.99 6.73 -4.27
C GLU A 285 -5.68 7.99 -3.74
N LYS A 286 -5.11 8.66 -2.75
CA LYS A 286 -5.67 9.89 -2.16
C LYS A 286 -5.82 11.02 -3.20
N ARG A 287 -4.89 11.14 -4.14
CA ARG A 287 -5.00 12.15 -5.21
C ARG A 287 -6.06 11.81 -6.24
N LEU A 288 -6.19 10.54 -6.61
CA LEU A 288 -7.19 10.08 -7.59
C LEU A 288 -8.60 10.13 -7.04
N PHE A 289 -8.82 9.89 -5.73
CA PHE A 289 -10.15 9.78 -5.11
C PHE A 289 -10.45 10.89 -4.10
N ARG A 290 -10.14 12.12 -4.43
CA ARG A 290 -10.44 13.28 -3.57
C ARG A 290 -11.94 13.36 -3.20
N TRP A 291 -12.83 12.90 -4.07
CA TRP A 291 -14.29 12.90 -3.82
C TRP A 291 -14.75 11.91 -2.75
N ARG A 292 -14.03 10.83 -2.49
CA ARG A 292 -14.44 9.80 -1.51
C ARG A 292 -14.11 10.21 -0.07
N TRP A 293 -13.07 11.01 0.13
CA TRP A 293 -12.64 11.47 1.45
C TRP A 293 -13.47 12.63 2.01
N GLN A 294 -14.37 13.20 1.21
CA GLN A 294 -15.24 14.30 1.61
C GLN A 294 -16.55 13.82 2.28
N VAL A 295 -16.82 12.52 2.34
CA VAL A 295 -18.08 11.95 2.85
C VAL A 295 -17.95 11.35 4.26
N THR A 296 -16.80 11.42 4.90
CA THR A 296 -16.63 11.06 6.32
C THR A 296 -16.90 12.29 7.17
N LEU A 297 -18.19 12.53 7.44
CA LEU A 297 -18.69 13.39 8.51
C LEU A 297 -18.77 12.58 9.80
#